data_42467432cdb519f4a270d47d5b8276d3
#
_entry.id   42467432cdb519f4a270d47d5b8276d3
#
_cell.length_a   1.000
_cell.length_b   1.000
_cell.length_c   1.000
_cell.angle_alpha   90.00
_cell.angle_beta   90.00
_cell.angle_gamma   90.00
#
_symmetry.space_group_name_H-M   'P 1'
#
loop_
_entity.id
_entity.type
_entity.pdbx_description
1 polymer ?
#
loop_
_entity_poly.entity_id
_entity_poly.type
_entity_poly.pdbx_seq_one_letter_code
_entity_poly.pdbx_strand_id
1 'polypeptide(L)'
;AKSIGAEFYGDPETKVSSVAEPKLASELDIALAINPKYLDDLKDSSAKCALLVKGSDWTEYNLRAAIIVSRPRYAMSSISTILDRGQNYKPGIHPSSIIDPSAQVGKNVLIGEMVVISSNVKVGDNSIIGPQCYIGSNTILGKNCYLREGVKIGSDVLIGERFVAQPSAIIGADGFSFVTEKSSAVEEIRADLRKSTVHKSDNQIWHRIHSL
;
A
#
# COMPACT_ATOMS: atom_id res chain seq x y z
N ALA A 1 19.51 8.51 -10.53
CA ALA A 1 20.48 8.81 -9.47
C ALA A 1 20.17 10.16 -8.79
N LYS A 2 20.05 11.28 -9.51
CA LYS A 2 19.81 12.61 -8.92
C LYS A 2 18.57 12.68 -8.03
N SER A 3 17.45 12.08 -8.43
CA SER A 3 16.18 12.07 -7.69
C SER A 3 16.22 11.33 -6.36
N ILE A 4 17.22 10.47 -6.16
CA ILE A 4 17.37 9.65 -4.93
C ILE A 4 18.61 10.03 -4.12
N GLY A 5 19.27 11.15 -4.47
CA GLY A 5 20.51 11.57 -3.80
C GLY A 5 21.65 10.56 -3.91
N ALA A 6 21.71 9.81 -5.01
CA ALA A 6 22.72 8.78 -5.27
C ALA A 6 23.84 9.30 -6.17
N GLU A 7 25.03 8.80 -5.95
CA GLU A 7 26.15 8.97 -6.85
C GLU A 7 25.98 8.05 -8.06
N PHE A 8 26.31 8.56 -9.24
CA PHE A 8 26.22 7.80 -10.48
C PHE A 8 27.60 7.71 -11.13
N TYR A 9 27.95 6.52 -11.61
CA TYR A 9 29.22 6.24 -12.29
C TYR A 9 28.96 5.46 -13.58
N GLY A 10 29.83 5.64 -14.56
CA GLY A 10 29.79 4.92 -15.84
C GLY A 10 28.93 5.60 -16.90
N ASP A 11 28.40 4.80 -17.81
CA ASP A 11 27.67 5.24 -18.99
C ASP A 11 26.22 5.66 -18.67
N PRO A 12 25.87 6.95 -18.83
CA PRO A 12 24.52 7.46 -18.55
C PRO A 12 23.45 6.95 -19.54
N GLU A 13 23.84 6.44 -20.69
CA GLU A 13 22.93 5.90 -21.71
C GLU A 13 22.53 4.44 -21.44
N THR A 14 23.04 3.85 -20.36
CA THR A 14 22.68 2.49 -19.96
C THR A 14 21.18 2.39 -19.65
N LYS A 15 20.45 1.64 -20.47
CA LYS A 15 19.00 1.46 -20.33
C LYS A 15 18.69 0.36 -19.35
N VAL A 16 17.73 0.65 -18.47
CA VAL A 16 17.20 -0.29 -17.47
C VAL A 16 15.68 -0.24 -17.46
N SER A 17 15.04 -1.37 -17.20
CA SER A 17 13.58 -1.51 -17.21
C SER A 17 13.01 -2.12 -15.94
N SER A 18 13.85 -2.78 -15.14
CA SER A 18 13.43 -3.44 -13.90
C SER A 18 14.57 -3.56 -12.90
N VAL A 19 14.31 -4.20 -11.78
CA VAL A 19 15.28 -4.52 -10.74
C VAL A 19 15.24 -6.01 -10.44
N ALA A 20 16.39 -6.60 -10.15
CA ALA A 20 16.47 -8.02 -9.77
C ALA A 20 17.62 -8.27 -8.79
N GLU A 21 17.61 -9.42 -8.12
CA GLU A 21 18.79 -9.91 -7.42
C GLU A 21 19.90 -10.20 -8.41
N PRO A 22 21.18 -9.96 -8.06
CA PRO A 22 22.30 -10.08 -9.01
C PRO A 22 22.32 -11.39 -9.79
N LYS A 23 22.05 -12.50 -9.12
CA LYS A 23 22.05 -13.84 -9.74
C LYS A 23 20.98 -14.03 -10.83
N LEU A 24 19.87 -13.29 -10.73
CA LEU A 24 18.72 -13.39 -11.63
C LEU A 24 18.64 -12.23 -12.63
N ALA A 25 19.52 -11.24 -12.46
CA ALA A 25 19.45 -10.01 -13.23
C ALA A 25 19.89 -10.21 -14.69
N SER A 26 19.06 -9.72 -15.61
CA SER A 26 19.35 -9.60 -17.04
C SER A 26 20.12 -8.31 -17.34
N GLU A 27 20.51 -8.12 -18.62
CA GLU A 27 21.19 -6.90 -19.06
C GLU A 27 20.36 -5.61 -18.89
N LEU A 28 19.02 -5.73 -18.82
CA LEU A 28 18.10 -4.60 -18.65
C LEU A 28 17.66 -4.40 -17.19
N ASP A 29 18.23 -5.14 -16.26
CA ASP A 29 17.91 -5.00 -14.84
C ASP A 29 18.96 -4.18 -14.09
N ILE A 30 18.54 -3.46 -13.08
CA ILE A 30 19.43 -2.96 -12.04
C ILE A 30 19.65 -4.09 -11.03
N ALA A 31 20.84 -4.64 -10.97
CA ALA A 31 21.21 -5.65 -9.98
C ALA A 31 21.25 -5.03 -8.58
N LEU A 32 20.50 -5.58 -7.64
CA LEU A 32 20.40 -5.06 -6.26
C LEU A 32 21.50 -5.66 -5.39
N ALA A 33 22.73 -5.17 -5.49
CA ALA A 33 23.88 -5.62 -4.71
C ALA A 33 24.12 -4.73 -3.47
N ILE A 34 23.04 -4.51 -2.70
CA ILE A 34 23.00 -3.63 -1.52
C ILE A 34 23.41 -4.32 -0.21
N ASN A 35 23.77 -5.59 -0.26
CA ASN A 35 24.27 -6.36 0.86
C ASN A 35 25.51 -7.12 0.41
N PRO A 36 26.58 -7.20 1.24
CA PRO A 36 27.82 -7.90 0.88
C PRO A 36 27.64 -9.33 0.35
N LYS A 37 26.65 -10.04 0.85
CA LYS A 37 26.33 -11.41 0.40
C LYS A 37 25.97 -11.54 -1.08
N TYR A 38 25.59 -10.44 -1.75
CA TYR A 38 25.21 -10.41 -3.15
C TYR A 38 26.35 -9.95 -4.08
N LEU A 39 27.50 -9.54 -3.54
CA LEU A 39 28.61 -9.03 -4.31
C LEU A 39 29.29 -10.14 -5.12
N ASP A 40 29.37 -11.35 -4.60
CA ASP A 40 29.91 -12.48 -5.35
C ASP A 40 28.99 -12.88 -6.51
N ASP A 41 27.69 -12.92 -6.28
CA ASP A 41 26.71 -13.16 -7.35
C ASP A 41 26.75 -12.09 -8.44
N LEU A 42 27.15 -10.85 -8.10
CA LEU A 42 27.26 -9.76 -9.08
C LEU A 42 28.41 -9.98 -10.08
N LYS A 43 29.48 -10.68 -9.70
CA LYS A 43 30.60 -11.00 -10.59
C LYS A 43 30.16 -11.84 -11.79
N ASP A 44 29.23 -12.76 -11.55
CA ASP A 44 28.71 -13.69 -12.54
C ASP A 44 27.38 -13.21 -13.18
N SER A 45 26.92 -12.01 -12.78
CA SER A 45 25.65 -11.44 -13.27
C SER A 45 25.74 -10.96 -14.71
N SER A 46 24.64 -11.11 -15.46
CA SER A 46 24.47 -10.51 -16.78
C SER A 46 24.15 -9.02 -16.73
N ALA A 47 23.83 -8.46 -15.56
CA ALA A 47 23.43 -7.07 -15.40
C ALA A 47 24.52 -6.09 -15.89
N LYS A 48 24.09 -5.01 -16.53
CA LYS A 48 24.97 -3.91 -16.95
C LYS A 48 24.87 -2.70 -16.04
N CYS A 49 23.94 -2.70 -15.10
CA CYS A 49 23.77 -1.66 -14.09
C CYS A 49 23.56 -2.31 -12.73
N ALA A 50 24.14 -1.74 -11.68
CA ALA A 50 23.92 -2.22 -10.31
C ALA A 50 23.66 -1.07 -9.34
N LEU A 51 22.87 -1.36 -8.29
CA LEU A 51 22.74 -0.54 -7.10
C LEU A 51 23.68 -1.09 -6.03
N LEU A 52 24.64 -0.27 -5.62
CA LEU A 52 25.71 -0.60 -4.68
C LEU A 52 25.66 0.29 -3.44
N VAL A 53 26.24 -0.19 -2.34
CA VAL A 53 26.41 0.62 -1.13
C VAL A 53 27.62 1.53 -1.25
N LYS A 54 27.64 2.63 -0.50
CA LYS A 54 28.77 3.54 -0.43
C LYS A 54 30.04 2.80 0.00
N GLY A 55 31.11 3.03 -0.73
CA GLY A 55 32.42 2.39 -0.50
C GLY A 55 32.65 1.14 -1.35
N SER A 56 31.68 0.71 -2.16
CA SER A 56 31.90 -0.38 -3.14
C SER A 56 32.69 0.14 -4.34
N ASP A 57 33.66 -0.65 -4.79
CA ASP A 57 34.34 -0.43 -6.05
C ASP A 57 33.55 -1.11 -7.19
N TRP A 58 32.83 -0.31 -7.95
CA TRP A 58 32.01 -0.82 -9.05
C TRP A 58 32.83 -1.31 -10.25
N THR A 59 34.10 -0.93 -10.35
CA THR A 59 35.00 -1.32 -11.46
C THR A 59 35.42 -2.80 -11.38
N GLU A 60 35.25 -3.42 -10.24
CA GLU A 60 35.49 -4.86 -10.04
C GLU A 60 34.48 -5.77 -10.76
N TYR A 61 33.37 -5.19 -11.25
CA TYR A 61 32.26 -5.92 -11.85
C TYR A 61 32.14 -5.55 -13.35
N ASN A 62 31.57 -6.47 -14.14
CA ASN A 62 31.32 -6.25 -15.57
C ASN A 62 30.13 -5.33 -15.84
N LEU A 63 30.12 -4.16 -15.20
CA LEU A 63 29.04 -3.17 -15.27
C LEU A 63 29.39 -2.07 -16.30
N ARG A 64 28.35 -1.52 -16.93
CA ARG A 64 28.43 -0.27 -17.70
C ARG A 64 28.12 0.95 -16.84
N ALA A 65 27.29 0.78 -15.84
CA ALA A 65 26.88 1.86 -14.93
C ALA A 65 26.67 1.35 -13.50
N ALA A 66 26.90 2.23 -12.53
CA ALA A 66 26.62 1.96 -11.12
C ALA A 66 25.92 3.13 -10.45
N ILE A 67 25.01 2.79 -9.55
CA ILE A 67 24.31 3.73 -8.68
C ILE A 67 24.77 3.42 -7.25
N ILE A 68 25.51 4.35 -6.63
CA ILE A 68 26.06 4.17 -5.30
C ILE A 68 25.25 4.97 -4.28
N VAL A 69 24.79 4.32 -3.22
CA VAL A 69 23.89 4.91 -2.24
C VAL A 69 24.34 4.70 -0.81
N SER A 70 24.11 5.71 0.02
CA SER A 70 24.37 5.63 1.45
C SER A 70 23.22 4.95 2.23
N ARG A 71 21.99 5.00 1.69
CA ARG A 71 20.78 4.42 2.31
C ARG A 71 20.05 3.50 1.32
N PRO A 72 20.47 2.24 1.20
CA PRO A 72 19.97 1.32 0.18
C PRO A 72 18.43 1.14 0.18
N ARG A 73 17.83 0.94 1.35
CA ARG A 73 16.36 0.76 1.45
C ARG A 73 15.58 2.00 0.99
N TYR A 74 16.11 3.19 1.26
CA TYR A 74 15.50 4.44 0.78
C TYR A 74 15.62 4.56 -0.74
N ALA A 75 16.78 4.24 -1.29
CA ALA A 75 16.99 4.23 -2.74
C ALA A 75 16.09 3.20 -3.44
N MET A 76 15.91 2.02 -2.87
CA MET A 76 14.98 1.01 -3.39
C MET A 76 13.53 1.52 -3.45
N SER A 77 13.06 2.24 -2.43
CA SER A 77 11.72 2.85 -2.44
C SER A 77 11.55 3.78 -3.63
N SER A 78 12.54 4.63 -3.89
CA SER A 78 12.47 5.56 -5.02
C SER A 78 12.59 4.86 -6.39
N ILE A 79 13.46 3.85 -6.49
CA ILE A 79 13.62 3.08 -7.73
C ILE A 79 12.33 2.29 -8.03
N SER A 80 11.75 1.63 -7.03
CA SER A 80 10.49 0.91 -7.22
C SER A 80 9.36 1.83 -7.64
N THR A 81 9.29 3.05 -7.11
CA THR A 81 8.31 4.06 -7.55
C THR A 81 8.51 4.48 -9.02
N ILE A 82 9.77 4.65 -9.46
CA ILE A 82 10.07 5.04 -10.85
C ILE A 82 9.75 3.90 -11.83
N LEU A 83 9.98 2.66 -11.43
CA LEU A 83 9.77 1.47 -12.25
C LEU A 83 8.36 0.87 -12.10
N ASP A 84 7.55 1.40 -11.18
CA ASP A 84 6.17 0.95 -10.99
C ASP A 84 5.33 1.33 -12.22
N ARG A 85 4.85 0.32 -12.92
CA ARG A 85 3.95 0.48 -14.07
C ARG A 85 2.49 0.73 -13.66
N GLY A 86 2.22 0.76 -12.37
CA GLY A 86 0.87 0.84 -11.84
C GLY A 86 0.01 -0.38 -12.20
N GLN A 87 -1.27 -0.28 -11.95
CA GLN A 87 -2.24 -1.35 -12.24
C GLN A 87 -2.92 -1.19 -13.61
N ASN A 88 -2.44 -0.28 -14.46
CA ASN A 88 -3.02 0.02 -15.79
C ASN A 88 -4.50 0.41 -15.75
N TYR A 89 -4.97 1.02 -14.66
CA TYR A 89 -6.32 1.56 -14.60
C TYR A 89 -6.49 2.68 -15.62
N LYS A 90 -7.62 2.68 -16.31
CA LYS A 90 -7.94 3.72 -17.28
C LYS A 90 -8.27 5.02 -16.57
N PRO A 91 -7.73 6.18 -17.00
CA PRO A 91 -8.06 7.48 -16.43
C PRO A 91 -9.54 7.80 -16.53
N GLY A 92 -10.07 8.51 -15.53
CA GLY A 92 -11.46 8.96 -15.48
C GLY A 92 -12.37 8.04 -14.67
N ILE A 93 -13.67 8.20 -14.88
CA ILE A 93 -14.73 7.48 -14.18
C ILE A 93 -15.24 6.37 -15.09
N HIS A 94 -15.14 5.12 -14.63
CA HIS A 94 -15.62 3.99 -15.43
C HIS A 94 -17.15 3.98 -15.50
N PRO A 95 -17.77 3.71 -16.68
CA PRO A 95 -19.24 3.77 -16.84
C PRO A 95 -20.05 2.81 -15.97
N SER A 96 -19.44 1.73 -15.50
CA SER A 96 -20.09 0.77 -14.60
C SER A 96 -20.05 1.16 -13.13
N SER A 97 -19.43 2.28 -12.78
CA SER A 97 -19.44 2.79 -11.40
C SER A 97 -20.77 3.47 -11.08
N ILE A 98 -21.19 3.34 -9.81
CA ILE A 98 -22.40 3.96 -9.29
C ILE A 98 -21.96 5.06 -8.32
N ILE A 99 -22.23 6.30 -8.69
CA ILE A 99 -21.86 7.47 -7.88
C ILE A 99 -23.13 8.22 -7.51
N ASP A 100 -23.37 8.38 -6.22
CA ASP A 100 -24.52 9.16 -5.76
C ASP A 100 -24.41 10.62 -6.22
N PRO A 101 -25.50 11.25 -6.69
CA PRO A 101 -25.49 12.61 -7.17
C PRO A 101 -24.99 13.66 -6.16
N SER A 102 -25.08 13.38 -4.86
CA SER A 102 -24.57 14.26 -3.80
C SER A 102 -23.07 14.10 -3.53
N ALA A 103 -22.42 13.08 -4.11
CA ALA A 103 -21.00 12.86 -3.94
C ALA A 103 -20.18 13.92 -4.69
N GLN A 104 -19.07 14.32 -4.09
CA GLN A 104 -18.15 15.30 -4.66
C GLN A 104 -16.84 14.59 -5.03
N VAL A 105 -16.55 14.50 -6.31
CA VAL A 105 -15.34 13.91 -6.83
C VAL A 105 -14.38 15.00 -7.29
N GLY A 106 -13.17 14.99 -6.77
CA GLY A 106 -12.12 15.94 -7.07
C GLY A 106 -11.57 15.83 -8.49
N LYS A 107 -10.61 16.69 -8.81
CA LYS A 107 -9.94 16.69 -10.12
C LYS A 107 -9.02 15.48 -10.28
N ASN A 108 -8.93 14.98 -11.52
CA ASN A 108 -8.03 13.88 -11.89
C ASN A 108 -8.22 12.61 -11.05
N VAL A 109 -9.42 12.38 -10.52
CA VAL A 109 -9.74 11.15 -9.79
C VAL A 109 -9.99 10.03 -10.80
N LEU A 110 -9.41 8.87 -10.54
CA LEU A 110 -9.66 7.65 -11.29
C LEU A 110 -10.63 6.77 -10.49
N ILE A 111 -11.71 6.35 -11.11
CA ILE A 111 -12.71 5.46 -10.51
C ILE A 111 -12.88 4.26 -11.44
N GLY A 112 -12.51 3.09 -10.92
CA GLY A 112 -12.52 1.83 -11.66
C GLY A 112 -13.91 1.21 -11.82
N GLU A 113 -13.94 0.01 -12.38
CA GLU A 113 -15.14 -0.75 -12.66
C GLU A 113 -15.91 -1.13 -11.40
N MET A 114 -17.23 -1.06 -11.45
CA MET A 114 -18.14 -1.50 -10.37
C MET A 114 -17.86 -0.86 -9.00
N VAL A 115 -17.29 0.34 -8.99
CA VAL A 115 -17.14 1.12 -7.77
C VAL A 115 -18.50 1.70 -7.36
N VAL A 116 -18.79 1.68 -6.06
CA VAL A 116 -19.96 2.33 -5.48
C VAL A 116 -19.53 3.44 -4.54
N ILE A 117 -19.96 4.66 -4.83
CA ILE A 117 -19.74 5.85 -3.97
C ILE A 117 -21.11 6.34 -3.49
N SER A 118 -21.31 6.27 -2.20
CA SER A 118 -22.58 6.60 -1.54
C SER A 118 -22.77 8.12 -1.37
N SER A 119 -23.89 8.50 -0.75
CA SER A 119 -24.30 9.89 -0.57
C SER A 119 -23.30 10.71 0.25
N ASN A 120 -23.15 11.99 -0.11
CA ASN A 120 -22.31 12.98 0.58
C ASN A 120 -20.83 12.61 0.72
N VAL A 121 -20.34 11.63 -0.02
CA VAL A 121 -18.92 11.27 -0.04
C VAL A 121 -18.12 12.40 -0.70
N LYS A 122 -16.95 12.69 -0.15
CA LYS A 122 -15.99 13.61 -0.77
C LYS A 122 -14.69 12.86 -1.08
N VAL A 123 -14.29 12.89 -2.35
CA VAL A 123 -13.02 12.28 -2.82
C VAL A 123 -12.07 13.39 -3.23
N GLY A 124 -10.92 13.47 -2.60
CA GLY A 124 -9.89 14.47 -2.89
C GLY A 124 -9.18 14.24 -4.23
N ASP A 125 -8.59 15.32 -4.76
CA ASP A 125 -7.92 15.35 -6.05
C ASP A 125 -6.85 14.26 -6.21
N ASN A 126 -6.64 13.81 -7.45
CA ASN A 126 -5.61 12.83 -7.85
C ASN A 126 -5.70 11.47 -7.11
N SER A 127 -6.85 11.13 -6.55
CA SER A 127 -7.05 9.85 -5.90
C SER A 127 -7.38 8.76 -6.91
N ILE A 128 -7.00 7.53 -6.59
CA ILE A 128 -7.26 6.34 -7.40
C ILE A 128 -8.15 5.41 -6.60
N ILE A 129 -9.32 5.10 -7.13
CA ILE A 129 -10.28 4.16 -6.56
C ILE A 129 -10.33 2.95 -7.48
N GLY A 130 -9.66 1.87 -7.08
CA GLY A 130 -9.61 0.61 -7.84
C GLY A 130 -10.97 -0.05 -8.02
N PRO A 131 -11.07 -1.08 -8.87
CA PRO A 131 -12.33 -1.77 -9.15
C PRO A 131 -13.00 -2.35 -7.90
N GLN A 132 -14.33 -2.42 -7.91
CA GLN A 132 -15.14 -3.06 -6.87
C GLN A 132 -14.98 -2.45 -5.46
N CYS A 133 -14.49 -1.23 -5.36
CA CYS A 133 -14.46 -0.50 -4.10
C CYS A 133 -15.85 -0.01 -3.72
N TYR A 134 -16.09 0.07 -2.41
CA TYR A 134 -17.29 0.67 -1.83
C TYR A 134 -16.88 1.79 -0.85
N ILE A 135 -17.51 2.95 -0.98
CA ILE A 135 -17.30 4.09 -0.06
C ILE A 135 -18.65 4.48 0.52
N GLY A 136 -18.80 4.29 1.83
CA GLY A 136 -20.01 4.57 2.58
C GLY A 136 -20.30 6.06 2.72
N SER A 137 -21.55 6.37 3.03
CA SER A 137 -22.10 7.74 3.10
C SER A 137 -21.32 8.64 4.06
N ASN A 138 -21.27 9.94 3.76
CA ASN A 138 -20.61 11.00 4.54
C ASN A 138 -19.08 10.82 4.72
N THR A 139 -18.47 9.85 4.05
CA THR A 139 -17.03 9.60 4.14
C THR A 139 -16.25 10.66 3.39
N ILE A 140 -15.15 11.11 3.97
CA ILE A 140 -14.22 12.07 3.38
C ILE A 140 -12.89 11.38 3.13
N LEU A 141 -12.46 11.36 1.88
CA LEU A 141 -11.16 10.86 1.43
C LEU A 141 -10.30 12.03 0.97
N GLY A 142 -9.12 12.17 1.55
CA GLY A 142 -8.14 13.22 1.21
C GLY A 142 -7.57 13.07 -0.20
N LYS A 143 -6.63 13.95 -0.56
CA LYS A 143 -5.97 13.94 -1.86
C LYS A 143 -4.93 12.83 -1.99
N ASN A 144 -4.65 12.43 -3.24
CA ASN A 144 -3.60 11.46 -3.57
C ASN A 144 -3.76 10.11 -2.87
N CYS A 145 -4.99 9.70 -2.58
CA CYS A 145 -5.26 8.41 -1.96
C CYS A 145 -5.29 7.31 -3.02
N TYR A 146 -4.90 6.10 -2.61
CA TYR A 146 -4.92 4.93 -3.47
C TYR A 146 -5.64 3.78 -2.78
N LEU A 147 -6.87 3.53 -3.21
CA LEU A 147 -7.65 2.38 -2.79
C LEU A 147 -7.48 1.27 -3.83
N ARG A 148 -6.91 0.14 -3.41
CA ARG A 148 -6.76 -1.03 -4.26
C ARG A 148 -8.09 -1.74 -4.44
N GLU A 149 -8.09 -2.79 -5.23
CA GLU A 149 -9.28 -3.53 -5.64
C GLU A 149 -10.09 -4.05 -4.44
N GLY A 150 -11.41 -3.88 -4.47
CA GLY A 150 -12.33 -4.45 -3.49
C GLY A 150 -12.28 -3.82 -2.09
N VAL A 151 -11.57 -2.70 -1.91
CA VAL A 151 -11.54 -1.96 -0.63
C VAL A 151 -12.96 -1.50 -0.26
N LYS A 152 -13.32 -1.67 1.01
CA LYS A 152 -14.59 -1.22 1.54
C LYS A 152 -14.37 -0.23 2.67
N ILE A 153 -14.96 0.96 2.52
CA ILE A 153 -14.92 2.01 3.55
C ILE A 153 -16.34 2.18 4.07
N GLY A 154 -16.48 2.14 5.38
CA GLY A 154 -17.75 2.38 6.07
C GLY A 154 -18.26 3.80 5.90
N SER A 155 -19.40 4.12 6.49
CA SER A 155 -19.95 5.47 6.53
C SER A 155 -19.24 6.31 7.60
N ASP A 156 -19.31 7.65 7.44
CA ASP A 156 -18.81 8.64 8.40
C ASP A 156 -17.30 8.54 8.71
N VAL A 157 -16.51 7.95 7.78
CA VAL A 157 -15.08 7.78 7.93
C VAL A 157 -14.32 9.00 7.41
N LEU A 158 -13.34 9.49 8.17
CA LEU A 158 -12.44 10.55 7.75
C LEU A 158 -11.06 9.99 7.46
N ILE A 159 -10.62 10.11 6.22
CA ILE A 159 -9.31 9.64 5.74
C ILE A 159 -8.49 10.83 5.26
N GLY A 160 -7.26 10.94 5.76
CA GLY A 160 -6.31 11.98 5.36
C GLY A 160 -5.75 11.78 3.95
N GLU A 161 -4.79 12.63 3.59
CA GLU A 161 -4.12 12.58 2.28
C GLU A 161 -3.12 11.41 2.18
N ARG A 162 -2.84 10.97 0.95
CA ARG A 162 -1.86 9.93 0.59
C ARG A 162 -2.09 8.58 1.29
N PHE A 163 -3.33 8.30 1.62
CA PHE A 163 -3.71 7.01 2.19
C PHE A 163 -3.64 5.90 1.13
N VAL A 164 -3.10 4.76 1.50
CA VAL A 164 -3.04 3.56 0.63
C VAL A 164 -3.73 2.41 1.33
N ALA A 165 -4.76 1.87 0.71
CA ALA A 165 -5.43 0.65 1.17
C ALA A 165 -5.12 -0.51 0.23
N GLN A 166 -4.67 -1.63 0.79
CA GLN A 166 -4.38 -2.85 0.05
C GLN A 166 -5.67 -3.57 -0.38
N PRO A 167 -5.59 -4.50 -1.34
CA PRO A 167 -6.76 -5.19 -1.86
C PRO A 167 -7.63 -5.80 -0.77
N SER A 168 -8.95 -5.58 -0.88
CA SER A 168 -9.98 -6.10 0.04
C SER A 168 -9.88 -5.61 1.49
N ALA A 169 -9.11 -4.57 1.78
CA ALA A 169 -9.09 -3.97 3.11
C ALA A 169 -10.45 -3.39 3.48
N ILE A 170 -10.82 -3.52 4.75
CA ILE A 170 -12.06 -2.94 5.32
C ILE A 170 -11.67 -1.87 6.32
N ILE A 171 -12.20 -0.66 6.15
CA ILE A 171 -11.94 0.51 6.97
C ILE A 171 -13.26 1.02 7.56
N GLY A 172 -13.27 1.38 8.84
CA GLY A 172 -14.47 1.91 9.49
C GLY A 172 -15.56 0.86 9.70
N ALA A 173 -15.20 -0.42 9.80
CA ALA A 173 -16.11 -1.43 10.29
C ALA A 173 -16.32 -1.24 11.79
N ASP A 174 -17.53 -1.54 12.26
CA ASP A 174 -17.78 -1.55 13.70
C ASP A 174 -16.84 -2.52 14.42
N GLY A 175 -16.40 -2.10 15.59
CA GLY A 175 -15.68 -2.98 16.49
C GLY A 175 -16.53 -4.18 16.91
N PHE A 176 -15.91 -5.33 17.15
CA PHE A 176 -16.57 -6.46 17.77
C PHE A 176 -16.75 -6.16 19.26
N SER A 177 -17.69 -5.28 19.58
CA SER A 177 -18.01 -4.88 20.94
C SER A 177 -19.49 -5.08 21.23
N PHE A 178 -19.76 -6.01 22.13
CA PHE A 178 -21.11 -6.34 22.58
C PHE A 178 -21.13 -6.31 24.09
N VAL A 179 -22.25 -5.87 24.63
CA VAL A 179 -22.52 -5.84 26.07
C VAL A 179 -23.86 -6.48 26.36
N THR A 180 -24.04 -6.98 27.57
CA THR A 180 -25.26 -7.51 28.09
C THR A 180 -25.73 -6.62 29.26
N GLU A 181 -27.02 -6.64 29.60
CA GLU A 181 -27.55 -5.85 30.73
C GLU A 181 -26.92 -6.25 32.06
N LYS A 182 -26.61 -7.53 32.21
CA LYS A 182 -25.89 -8.07 33.38
C LYS A 182 -24.50 -8.52 32.91
N SER A 183 -23.55 -8.60 33.84
CA SER A 183 -22.22 -9.09 33.54
C SER A 183 -22.28 -10.45 32.83
N SER A 184 -21.62 -10.54 31.70
CA SER A 184 -21.53 -11.78 30.92
C SER A 184 -20.38 -12.67 31.40
N ALA A 185 -20.44 -13.96 31.11
CA ALA A 185 -19.35 -14.89 31.42
C ALA A 185 -18.01 -14.43 30.82
N VAL A 186 -18.03 -13.75 29.67
CA VAL A 186 -16.82 -13.21 29.04
C VAL A 186 -16.25 -12.04 29.83
N GLU A 187 -17.08 -11.18 30.37
CA GLU A 187 -16.67 -10.05 31.23
C GLU A 187 -16.11 -10.56 32.56
N GLU A 188 -16.74 -11.58 33.15
CA GLU A 188 -16.25 -12.21 34.38
C GLU A 188 -14.87 -12.86 34.18
N ILE A 189 -14.63 -13.58 33.07
CA ILE A 189 -13.34 -14.17 32.75
C ILE A 189 -12.27 -13.09 32.49
N ARG A 190 -12.63 -12.00 31.82
CA ARG A 190 -11.69 -10.88 31.57
C ARG A 190 -11.33 -10.14 32.85
N ALA A 191 -12.27 -10.00 33.79
CA ALA A 191 -12.02 -9.35 35.06
C ALA A 191 -11.08 -10.16 35.98
N ASP A 192 -11.12 -11.50 35.89
CA ASP A 192 -10.25 -12.38 36.67
C ASP A 192 -9.91 -13.64 35.88
N LEU A 193 -8.80 -13.60 35.16
CA LEU A 193 -8.26 -14.71 34.36
C LEU A 193 -7.88 -15.96 35.18
N ARG A 194 -7.95 -15.89 36.51
CA ARG A 194 -7.68 -17.02 37.43
C ARG A 194 -8.94 -17.80 37.80
N LYS A 195 -10.11 -17.27 37.48
CA LYS A 195 -11.38 -17.98 37.73
C LYS A 195 -11.56 -19.09 36.71
N SER A 196 -11.49 -20.33 37.16
CA SER A 196 -11.75 -21.52 36.33
C SER A 196 -13.20 -21.93 36.23
N THR A 197 -14.12 -21.28 36.97
CA THR A 197 -15.54 -21.58 36.96
C THR A 197 -16.33 -20.41 36.40
N VAL A 198 -16.91 -20.65 35.22
CA VAL A 198 -17.86 -19.73 34.59
C VAL A 198 -19.26 -20.10 35.13
N HIS A 199 -19.95 -19.15 35.72
CA HIS A 199 -21.38 -19.34 36.03
C HIS A 199 -22.14 -19.55 34.72
N LYS A 200 -23.12 -20.50 34.70
CA LYS A 200 -24.00 -20.65 33.54
C LYS A 200 -24.62 -19.28 33.25
N SER A 201 -24.32 -18.72 32.08
CA SER A 201 -24.93 -17.47 31.66
C SER A 201 -26.40 -17.72 31.39
N ASP A 202 -27.28 -16.94 32.04
CA ASP A 202 -28.67 -16.82 31.61
C ASP A 202 -28.69 -16.39 30.13
N ASN A 203 -29.71 -16.80 29.37
CA ASN A 203 -29.92 -16.31 28.01
C ASN A 203 -30.13 -14.80 28.06
N GLN A 204 -29.07 -14.04 27.78
CA GLN A 204 -29.11 -12.58 27.75
C GLN A 204 -29.08 -12.10 26.28
N ILE A 205 -29.72 -10.98 26.04
CA ILE A 205 -29.66 -10.29 24.76
C ILE A 205 -28.32 -9.53 24.70
N TRP A 206 -27.58 -9.70 23.62
CA TRP A 206 -26.35 -8.99 23.34
C TRP A 206 -26.65 -7.69 22.61
N HIS A 207 -26.26 -6.57 23.18
CA HIS A 207 -26.39 -5.25 22.59
C HIS A 207 -25.05 -4.84 21.97
N ARG A 208 -25.11 -4.46 20.71
CA ARG A 208 -23.93 -3.99 19.97
C ARG A 208 -23.58 -2.57 20.41
N ILE A 209 -22.30 -2.31 20.65
CA ILE A 209 -21.77 -0.96 20.78
C ILE A 209 -21.34 -0.51 19.39
N HIS A 210 -22.01 0.52 18.86
CA HIS A 210 -21.66 1.10 17.57
C HIS A 210 -20.44 2.00 17.69
N SER A 211 -19.60 2.01 16.65
CA SER A 211 -18.54 3.00 16.51
C SER A 211 -19.18 4.37 16.20
N LEU A 212 -18.72 5.40 16.88
CA LEU A 212 -19.14 6.80 16.68
C LEU A 212 -18.08 7.56 15.90
#